data_57527ce7aaaa0e482dc90b223fde0986
#
_entry.id   57527ce7aaaa0e482dc90b223fde0986
#
_cell.length_a   1.000
_cell.length_b   1.000
_cell.length_c   1.000
_cell.angle_alpha   90.00
_cell.angle_beta   90.00
_cell.angle_gamma   90.00
#
_symmetry.space_group_name_H-M   'P 1'
#
loop_
_entity.id
_entity.type
_entity.pdbx_description
1 polymer ?
#
loop_
_entity_poly.entity_id
_entity_poly.type
_entity_poly.pdbx_seq_one_letter_code
_entity_poly.pdbx_strand_id
1 'polypeptide(L)'
;LHSFPTRRSSDLKSTERKIAVKILLADNNFGFSLTLTDEDDNSVTITLPREKELARTPQTDNLKTQLSKLGNTPFEAKEIEISFTGNWFLPASVLADFRRQAIDQLITARRINYRQELAVWKPTSHAFPQTTLTYLGNVMNTRAASFYQEHGVQQVAAAYEKEAVEDAVLMFCKHCLRYSMGWC
;
A
#
# COMPACT_ATOMS: atom_id res chain seq x y z
N LEU A 1 9.35 23.86 -28.48
CA LEU A 1 8.42 22.93 -27.82
C LEU A 1 9.25 21.84 -27.17
N HIS A 2 9.55 21.99 -25.88
CA HIS A 2 10.18 20.93 -25.11
C HIS A 2 9.10 19.94 -24.68
N SER A 3 9.12 18.73 -25.27
CA SER A 3 8.28 17.63 -24.81
C SER A 3 8.75 17.22 -23.42
N PHE A 4 7.85 17.24 -22.45
CA PHE A 4 8.11 16.63 -21.16
C PHE A 4 8.39 15.13 -21.37
N PRO A 5 9.39 14.56 -20.68
CA PRO A 5 9.66 13.14 -20.79
C PRO A 5 8.43 12.38 -20.32
N THR A 6 7.76 11.70 -21.24
CA THR A 6 6.69 10.74 -20.91
C THR A 6 7.32 9.62 -20.09
N ARG A 7 6.88 9.46 -18.84
CA ARG A 7 7.25 8.31 -18.01
C ARG A 7 6.94 7.02 -18.78
N ARG A 8 7.96 6.21 -19.01
CA ARG A 8 7.76 4.89 -19.63
C ARG A 8 6.91 4.03 -18.70
N SER A 9 6.00 3.25 -19.26
CA SER A 9 5.15 2.32 -18.49
C SER A 9 5.95 1.32 -17.64
N SER A 10 7.23 1.07 -17.98
CA SER A 10 8.18 0.30 -17.18
C SER A 10 8.50 0.95 -15.83
N ASP A 11 8.48 2.27 -15.75
CA ASP A 11 8.84 2.98 -14.52
C ASP A 11 7.73 2.91 -13.46
N LEU A 12 6.48 2.70 -13.91
CA LEU A 12 5.34 2.53 -13.01
C LEU A 12 5.36 1.17 -12.28
N LYS A 13 5.89 0.12 -12.92
CA LYS A 13 5.98 -1.22 -12.31
C LYS A 13 7.11 -1.33 -11.27
N SER A 14 8.18 -0.53 -11.42
CA SER A 14 9.30 -0.53 -10.47
C SER A 14 8.98 0.16 -9.15
N THR A 15 7.90 0.93 -9.09
CA THR A 15 7.45 1.65 -7.88
C THR A 15 6.35 0.92 -7.10
N GLU A 16 5.82 -0.21 -7.62
CA GLU A 16 4.83 -1.00 -6.90
C GLU A 16 5.48 -1.72 -5.72
N ARG A 17 5.04 -1.38 -4.51
CA ARG A 17 5.40 -2.12 -3.31
C ARG A 17 4.76 -3.50 -3.37
N LYS A 18 5.56 -4.55 -3.19
CA LYS A 18 5.09 -5.91 -2.98
C LYS A 18 5.11 -6.25 -1.49
N ILE A 19 4.18 -7.08 -1.08
CA ILE A 19 4.04 -7.57 0.29
C ILE A 19 4.84 -8.87 0.40
N ALA A 20 5.76 -8.91 1.34
CA ALA A 20 6.59 -10.10 1.56
C ALA A 20 5.75 -11.24 2.16
N VAL A 21 5.85 -12.44 1.58
CA VAL A 21 5.14 -13.64 2.05
C VAL A 21 6.11 -14.77 2.29
N LYS A 22 5.94 -15.44 3.44
CA LYS A 22 6.54 -16.74 3.74
C LYS A 22 5.59 -17.84 3.30
N ILE A 23 6.13 -18.85 2.64
CA ILE A 23 5.38 -19.98 2.08
C ILE A 23 5.90 -21.26 2.72
N LEU A 24 5.04 -22.01 3.38
CA LEU A 24 5.33 -23.34 3.91
C LEU A 24 4.46 -24.36 3.20
N LEU A 25 5.08 -25.29 2.49
CA LEU A 25 4.43 -26.45 1.92
C LEU A 25 4.80 -27.69 2.73
N ALA A 26 3.81 -28.33 3.34
CA ALA A 26 4.00 -29.52 4.17
C ALA A 26 3.11 -30.66 3.70
N ASP A 27 3.47 -31.89 4.04
CA ASP A 27 2.59 -33.04 3.87
C ASP A 27 1.92 -33.38 5.22
N ASN A 28 0.70 -33.92 5.14
CA ASN A 28 -0.07 -34.37 6.28
C ASN A 28 -0.71 -35.73 5.99
N ASN A 29 -1.45 -36.30 6.93
CA ASN A 29 -2.05 -37.64 6.77
C ASN A 29 -3.05 -37.74 5.61
N PHE A 30 -3.63 -36.62 5.16
CA PHE A 30 -4.67 -36.57 4.12
C PHE A 30 -4.14 -36.06 2.77
N GLY A 31 -2.87 -35.66 2.69
CA GLY A 31 -2.27 -35.10 1.48
C GLY A 31 -1.26 -34.01 1.76
N PHE A 32 -1.55 -32.78 1.33
CA PHE A 32 -0.64 -31.63 1.42
C PHE A 32 -1.32 -30.44 2.07
N SER A 33 -0.55 -29.60 2.73
CA SER A 33 -0.99 -28.32 3.27
C SER A 33 -0.06 -27.19 2.79
N LEU A 34 -0.65 -26.06 2.45
CA LEU A 34 0.07 -24.85 2.05
C LEU A 34 -0.30 -23.71 2.98
N THR A 35 0.68 -23.20 3.69
CA THR A 35 0.51 -22.03 4.58
C THR A 35 1.22 -20.85 3.98
N LEU A 36 0.51 -19.73 3.89
CA LEU A 36 1.04 -18.43 3.52
C LEU A 36 0.95 -17.49 4.71
N THR A 37 2.04 -16.83 5.05
CA THR A 37 2.07 -15.81 6.12
C THR A 37 2.72 -14.55 5.57
N ASP A 38 2.05 -13.41 5.68
CA ASP A 38 2.56 -12.13 5.19
C ASP A 38 3.35 -11.35 6.26
N GLU A 39 3.86 -10.17 5.88
CA GLU A 39 4.65 -9.31 6.75
C GLU A 39 3.86 -8.68 7.92
N ASP A 40 2.51 -8.72 7.87
CA ASP A 40 1.60 -8.22 8.91
C ASP A 40 0.99 -9.38 9.73
N ASP A 41 1.62 -10.56 9.71
CA ASP A 41 1.21 -11.78 10.41
C ASP A 41 -0.19 -12.32 10.03
N ASN A 42 -0.73 -11.91 8.87
CA ASN A 42 -1.90 -12.60 8.35
C ASN A 42 -1.47 -13.96 7.80
N SER A 43 -2.07 -14.99 8.32
CA SER A 43 -1.74 -16.37 7.95
C SER A 43 -2.97 -17.12 7.47
N VAL A 44 -2.82 -17.90 6.42
CA VAL A 44 -3.84 -18.80 5.90
C VAL A 44 -3.22 -20.17 5.61
N THR A 45 -3.95 -21.22 5.90
CA THR A 45 -3.55 -22.59 5.60
C THR A 45 -4.68 -23.25 4.82
N ILE A 46 -4.36 -23.76 3.65
CA ILE A 46 -5.27 -24.58 2.86
C ILE A 46 -4.75 -26.02 2.81
N THR A 47 -5.65 -26.97 2.68
CA THR A 47 -5.34 -28.41 2.63
C THR A 47 -5.79 -28.97 1.30
N LEU A 48 -4.92 -29.73 0.67
CA LEU A 48 -5.20 -30.46 -0.56
C LEU A 48 -5.28 -31.95 -0.24
N PRO A 49 -6.49 -32.53 -0.13
CA PRO A 49 -6.66 -33.96 0.00
C PRO A 49 -6.19 -34.65 -1.28
N ARG A 50 -5.14 -35.43 -1.20
CA ARG A 50 -4.59 -36.16 -2.33
C ARG A 50 -3.77 -37.34 -1.86
N GLU A 51 -3.90 -38.46 -2.56
CA GLU A 51 -2.96 -39.58 -2.40
C GLU A 51 -1.54 -39.15 -2.74
N LYS A 52 -0.60 -39.56 -1.91
CA LYS A 52 0.80 -39.20 -2.06
C LYS A 52 1.51 -40.23 -2.98
N GLU A 53 2.07 -39.72 -4.04
CA GLU A 53 2.87 -40.49 -4.97
C GLU A 53 4.35 -40.21 -4.75
N LEU A 54 5.21 -41.23 -4.74
CA LEU A 54 6.64 -41.03 -4.64
C LEU A 54 7.22 -40.47 -5.95
N ALA A 55 7.99 -39.42 -5.82
CA ALA A 55 8.73 -38.85 -6.95
C ALA A 55 9.93 -39.67 -7.29
N ARG A 56 10.22 -39.84 -8.58
CA ARG A 56 11.41 -40.55 -9.09
C ARG A 56 12.71 -39.75 -8.89
N THR A 57 12.59 -38.44 -8.83
CA THR A 57 13.68 -37.47 -8.64
C THR A 57 13.35 -36.48 -7.56
N PRO A 58 14.35 -35.87 -6.88
CA PRO A 58 14.08 -34.80 -5.92
C PRO A 58 13.29 -33.65 -6.55
N GLN A 59 12.19 -33.23 -5.89
CA GLN A 59 11.28 -32.22 -6.41
C GLN A 59 11.43 -30.87 -5.72
N THR A 60 12.20 -30.78 -4.67
CA THR A 60 12.28 -29.59 -3.79
C THR A 60 12.54 -28.28 -4.54
N ASP A 61 13.53 -28.27 -5.44
CA ASP A 61 13.89 -27.04 -6.18
C ASP A 61 12.82 -26.65 -7.20
N ASN A 62 12.22 -27.64 -7.85
CA ASN A 62 11.11 -27.41 -8.77
C ASN A 62 9.89 -26.83 -8.03
N LEU A 63 9.53 -27.41 -6.89
CA LEU A 63 8.43 -26.94 -6.04
C LEU A 63 8.68 -25.50 -5.57
N LYS A 64 9.88 -25.17 -5.09
CA LYS A 64 10.26 -23.81 -4.72
C LYS A 64 10.13 -22.85 -5.89
N THR A 65 10.63 -23.23 -7.07
CA THR A 65 10.52 -22.42 -8.28
C THR A 65 9.07 -22.18 -8.70
N GLN A 66 8.20 -23.18 -8.56
CA GLN A 66 6.77 -23.02 -8.90
C GLN A 66 6.03 -22.18 -7.84
N LEU A 67 6.35 -22.31 -6.57
CA LEU A 67 5.76 -21.54 -5.49
C LEU A 67 6.18 -20.06 -5.53
N SER A 68 7.39 -19.75 -5.98
CA SER A 68 7.88 -18.37 -6.10
C SER A 68 7.16 -17.55 -7.19
N LYS A 69 6.47 -18.20 -8.13
CA LYS A 69 5.77 -17.53 -9.25
C LYS A 69 4.45 -16.92 -8.82
N LEU A 70 4.48 -15.83 -8.07
CA LEU A 70 3.27 -15.15 -7.58
C LEU A 70 2.61 -14.22 -8.62
N GLY A 71 3.24 -14.00 -9.78
CA GLY A 71 2.66 -13.29 -10.92
C GLY A 71 2.27 -11.83 -10.63
N ASN A 72 1.09 -11.43 -11.11
CA ASN A 72 0.53 -10.08 -10.93
C ASN A 72 -0.19 -9.89 -9.58
N THR A 73 0.13 -10.69 -8.58
CA THR A 73 -0.41 -10.51 -7.23
C THR A 73 0.36 -9.41 -6.48
N PRO A 74 -0.22 -8.84 -5.41
CA PRO A 74 0.47 -7.85 -4.58
C PRO A 74 1.60 -8.47 -3.73
N PHE A 75 1.84 -9.76 -3.84
CA PHE A 75 2.78 -10.51 -3.01
C PHE A 75 4.08 -10.86 -3.74
N GLU A 76 5.16 -10.98 -2.95
CA GLU A 76 6.41 -11.59 -3.36
C GLU A 76 6.86 -12.65 -2.36
N ALA A 77 7.36 -13.78 -2.86
CA ALA A 77 7.86 -14.86 -2.02
C ALA A 77 9.24 -14.50 -1.45
N LYS A 78 9.32 -14.26 -0.14
CA LYS A 78 10.56 -13.95 0.57
C LYS A 78 11.25 -15.23 1.07
N GLU A 79 10.46 -16.17 1.56
CA GLU A 79 10.95 -17.41 2.14
C GLU A 79 10.04 -18.56 1.69
N ILE A 80 10.64 -19.66 1.22
CA ILE A 80 9.88 -20.85 0.80
C ILE A 80 10.48 -22.06 1.48
N GLU A 81 9.70 -22.65 2.37
CA GLU A 81 10.03 -23.85 3.10
C GLU A 81 9.19 -25.03 2.60
N ILE A 82 9.84 -26.19 2.46
CA ILE A 82 9.18 -27.44 2.12
C ILE A 82 9.48 -28.44 3.23
N SER A 83 8.45 -28.82 3.95
CA SER A 83 8.52 -29.75 5.08
C SER A 83 7.79 -31.06 4.73
N PHE A 84 8.45 -31.89 3.95
CA PHE A 84 7.94 -33.20 3.54
C PHE A 84 8.61 -34.33 4.33
N THR A 85 7.80 -35.30 4.71
CA THR A 85 8.30 -36.54 5.34
C THR A 85 8.96 -37.50 4.34
N GLY A 86 8.69 -37.32 3.04
CA GLY A 86 9.24 -38.14 1.96
C GLY A 86 9.43 -37.35 0.66
N ASN A 87 9.96 -38.00 -0.36
CA ASN A 87 10.07 -37.35 -1.67
C ASN A 87 8.78 -37.52 -2.47
N TRP A 88 7.83 -36.59 -2.27
CA TRP A 88 6.50 -36.66 -2.86
C TRP A 88 6.44 -35.95 -4.20
N PHE A 89 5.69 -36.53 -5.14
CA PHE A 89 5.40 -35.91 -6.43
C PHE A 89 4.14 -35.05 -6.33
N LEU A 90 4.25 -33.80 -6.76
CA LEU A 90 3.12 -32.89 -6.90
C LEU A 90 3.11 -32.25 -8.29
N PRO A 91 2.09 -32.52 -9.14
CA PRO A 91 2.00 -31.95 -10.49
C PRO A 91 1.98 -30.42 -10.45
N ALA A 92 2.66 -29.78 -11.39
CA ALA A 92 2.79 -28.33 -11.45
C ALA A 92 1.43 -27.61 -11.61
N SER A 93 0.47 -28.21 -12.33
CA SER A 93 -0.88 -27.68 -12.47
C SER A 93 -1.62 -27.64 -11.13
N VAL A 94 -1.56 -28.73 -10.38
CA VAL A 94 -2.17 -28.86 -9.06
C VAL A 94 -1.55 -27.84 -8.09
N LEU A 95 -0.22 -27.73 -8.09
CA LEU A 95 0.48 -26.77 -7.27
C LEU A 95 0.11 -25.30 -7.62
N ALA A 96 -0.09 -25.01 -8.92
CA ALA A 96 -0.50 -23.70 -9.38
C ALA A 96 -1.92 -23.32 -8.88
N ASP A 97 -2.85 -24.27 -8.93
CA ASP A 97 -4.22 -24.06 -8.42
C ASP A 97 -4.24 -23.92 -6.90
N PHE A 98 -3.47 -24.74 -6.22
CA PHE A 98 -3.29 -24.70 -4.76
C PHE A 98 -2.74 -23.35 -4.31
N ARG A 99 -1.70 -22.85 -5.00
CA ARG A 99 -1.14 -21.52 -4.76
C ARG A 99 -2.16 -20.39 -5.00
N ARG A 100 -2.95 -20.44 -6.10
CA ARG A 100 -3.98 -19.42 -6.36
C ARG A 100 -4.99 -19.35 -5.23
N GLN A 101 -5.52 -20.50 -4.81
CA GLN A 101 -6.48 -20.57 -3.72
C GLN A 101 -5.91 -19.98 -2.42
N ALA A 102 -4.65 -20.29 -2.09
CA ALA A 102 -3.98 -19.74 -0.91
C ALA A 102 -3.84 -18.21 -0.98
N ILE A 103 -3.48 -17.67 -2.15
CA ILE A 103 -3.36 -16.23 -2.38
C ILE A 103 -4.72 -15.53 -2.22
N ASP A 104 -5.79 -16.08 -2.81
CA ASP A 104 -7.13 -15.50 -2.72
C ASP A 104 -7.64 -15.47 -1.27
N GLN A 105 -7.37 -16.53 -0.52
CA GLN A 105 -7.68 -16.58 0.91
C GLN A 105 -6.83 -15.56 1.71
N LEU A 106 -5.55 -15.40 1.41
CA LEU A 106 -4.69 -14.43 2.08
C LEU A 106 -5.16 -13.00 1.80
N ILE A 107 -5.54 -12.67 0.57
CA ILE A 107 -6.14 -11.37 0.23
C ILE A 107 -7.40 -11.13 1.06
N THR A 108 -8.25 -12.14 1.18
CA THR A 108 -9.48 -12.06 1.97
C THR A 108 -9.19 -11.87 3.45
N ALA A 109 -8.25 -12.64 4.01
CA ALA A 109 -7.84 -12.52 5.40
C ALA A 109 -7.27 -11.13 5.71
N ARG A 110 -6.42 -10.57 4.83
CA ARG A 110 -5.92 -9.20 4.96
C ARG A 110 -7.03 -8.17 5.00
N ARG A 111 -8.04 -8.30 4.12
CA ARG A 111 -9.18 -7.37 4.10
C ARG A 111 -10.01 -7.43 5.39
N ILE A 112 -10.21 -8.62 5.93
CA ILE A 112 -10.98 -8.82 7.18
C ILE A 112 -10.20 -8.30 8.38
N ASN A 113 -8.90 -8.55 8.42
CA ASN A 113 -8.03 -8.18 9.54
C ASN A 113 -7.58 -6.71 9.48
N TYR A 114 -7.78 -6.03 8.33
CA TYR A 114 -7.40 -4.64 8.20
C TYR A 114 -8.16 -3.76 9.19
N ARG A 115 -7.43 -3.11 10.06
CA ARG A 115 -7.95 -2.11 10.99
C ARG A 115 -7.30 -0.78 10.69
N GLN A 116 -8.11 0.21 10.37
CA GLN A 116 -7.63 1.58 10.26
C GLN A 116 -7.35 2.12 11.65
N GLU A 117 -6.12 2.54 11.88
CA GLU A 117 -5.80 3.32 13.07
C GLU A 117 -6.49 4.68 12.96
N LEU A 118 -7.51 4.87 13.75
CA LEU A 118 -8.18 6.16 13.85
C LEU A 118 -7.39 7.04 14.82
N ALA A 119 -6.86 8.12 14.30
CA ALA A 119 -6.27 9.15 15.15
C ALA A 119 -7.34 9.72 16.08
N VAL A 120 -7.11 9.62 17.38
CA VAL A 120 -7.97 10.26 18.38
C VAL A 120 -7.63 11.75 18.37
N TRP A 121 -8.57 12.57 17.86
CA TRP A 121 -8.43 14.01 17.90
C TRP A 121 -8.44 14.49 19.36
N LYS A 122 -7.36 15.17 19.77
CA LYS A 122 -7.27 15.81 21.08
C LYS A 122 -7.37 17.31 20.87
N PRO A 123 -8.37 17.98 21.45
CA PRO A 123 -8.46 19.43 21.39
C PRO A 123 -7.19 20.05 22.00
N THR A 124 -6.67 21.07 21.34
CA THR A 124 -5.56 21.87 21.87
C THR A 124 -6.04 23.26 22.21
N SER A 125 -5.40 23.92 23.17
CA SER A 125 -5.72 25.28 23.57
C SER A 125 -4.60 26.28 23.19
N HIS A 126 -3.68 25.87 22.32
CA HIS A 126 -2.59 26.74 21.89
C HIS A 126 -3.14 27.88 21.03
N ALA A 127 -2.77 29.11 21.39
CA ALA A 127 -3.13 30.27 20.60
C ALA A 127 -2.50 30.20 19.20
N PHE A 128 -3.29 30.53 18.18
CA PHE A 128 -2.76 30.65 16.82
C PHE A 128 -1.83 31.89 16.74
N PRO A 129 -0.69 31.82 16.02
CA PRO A 129 0.31 32.89 16.01
C PRO A 129 -0.18 34.23 15.46
N GLN A 130 -1.25 34.24 14.68
CA GLN A 130 -1.81 35.43 14.05
C GLN A 130 -3.21 35.70 14.59
N THR A 131 -3.53 36.97 14.85
CA THR A 131 -4.88 37.38 15.28
C THR A 131 -5.82 37.63 14.12
N THR A 132 -5.30 37.75 12.90
CA THR A 132 -6.07 37.99 11.67
C THR A 132 -5.62 37.01 10.58
N LEU A 133 -6.58 36.34 9.98
CA LEU A 133 -6.37 35.51 8.79
C LEU A 133 -7.01 36.18 7.58
N THR A 134 -6.19 36.34 6.54
CA THR A 134 -6.66 36.80 5.22
C THR A 134 -7.11 35.59 4.38
N TYR A 135 -7.52 35.82 3.13
CA TYR A 135 -7.84 34.76 2.17
C TYR A 135 -6.72 33.70 2.01
N LEU A 136 -5.46 34.06 2.30
CA LEU A 136 -4.31 33.14 2.29
C LEU A 136 -4.41 32.04 3.35
N GLY A 137 -5.21 32.22 4.39
CA GLY A 137 -5.52 31.18 5.37
C GLY A 137 -6.38 30.05 4.82
N ASN A 138 -6.93 30.21 3.62
CA ASN A 138 -7.75 29.24 2.90
C ASN A 138 -8.90 28.65 3.73
N VAL A 139 -9.65 29.51 4.43
CA VAL A 139 -10.73 29.10 5.30
C VAL A 139 -12.03 28.93 4.50
N MET A 140 -12.31 27.69 4.10
CA MET A 140 -13.41 27.34 3.20
C MET A 140 -14.75 27.11 3.90
N ASN A 141 -14.77 26.76 5.17
CA ASN A 141 -16.00 26.36 5.87
C ASN A 141 -16.07 26.89 7.30
N THR A 142 -17.28 26.86 7.86
CA THR A 142 -17.55 27.35 9.20
C THR A 142 -16.82 26.63 10.31
N ARG A 143 -16.57 25.30 10.17
CA ARG A 143 -15.81 24.52 11.17
C ARG A 143 -14.36 24.98 11.24
N ALA A 144 -13.74 25.23 10.08
CA ALA A 144 -12.39 25.78 10.04
C ALA A 144 -12.35 27.19 10.65
N ALA A 145 -13.34 28.04 10.36
CA ALA A 145 -13.43 29.37 10.96
C ALA A 145 -13.55 29.29 12.49
N SER A 146 -14.46 28.43 13.00
CA SER A 146 -14.62 28.22 14.45
C SER A 146 -13.33 27.74 15.10
N PHE A 147 -12.63 26.80 14.47
CA PHE A 147 -11.34 26.31 14.96
C PHE A 147 -10.34 27.47 15.17
N TYR A 148 -10.17 28.32 14.18
CA TYR A 148 -9.26 29.46 14.31
C TYR A 148 -9.71 30.48 15.39
N GLN A 149 -11.01 30.73 15.48
CA GLN A 149 -11.58 31.62 16.51
C GLN A 149 -11.37 31.06 17.92
N GLU A 150 -11.58 29.74 18.12
CA GLU A 150 -11.30 29.06 19.39
C GLU A 150 -9.82 29.12 19.78
N HIS A 151 -8.94 29.29 18.79
CA HIS A 151 -7.49 29.45 19.00
C HIS A 151 -7.04 30.93 18.99
N GLY A 152 -7.94 31.87 19.19
CA GLY A 152 -7.63 33.29 19.42
C GLY A 152 -7.55 34.17 18.16
N VAL A 153 -7.94 33.69 16.99
CA VAL A 153 -8.03 34.51 15.79
C VAL A 153 -9.30 35.34 15.85
N GLN A 154 -9.15 36.66 15.79
CA GLN A 154 -10.26 37.61 15.92
C GLN A 154 -10.96 37.85 14.58
N GLN A 155 -10.21 37.85 13.49
CA GLN A 155 -10.74 38.10 12.14
C GLN A 155 -10.31 36.96 11.21
N VAL A 156 -11.30 36.34 10.59
CA VAL A 156 -11.10 35.24 9.64
C VAL A 156 -11.77 35.58 8.33
N ALA A 157 -10.97 35.92 7.32
CA ALA A 157 -11.47 36.12 5.96
C ALA A 157 -11.79 34.80 5.30
N ALA A 158 -12.77 34.78 4.41
CA ALA A 158 -13.06 33.60 3.60
C ALA A 158 -11.90 33.28 2.63
N ALA A 159 -11.81 32.00 2.21
CA ALA A 159 -10.91 31.62 1.15
C ALA A 159 -11.26 32.31 -0.17
N TYR A 160 -10.25 32.53 -1.02
CA TYR A 160 -10.41 33.21 -2.31
C TYR A 160 -11.48 32.55 -3.21
N GLU A 161 -11.59 31.23 -3.17
CA GLU A 161 -12.56 30.46 -3.95
C GLU A 161 -14.01 30.70 -3.49
N LYS A 162 -14.19 31.17 -2.26
CA LYS A 162 -15.50 31.51 -1.72
C LYS A 162 -15.85 32.99 -1.93
N GLU A 163 -14.86 33.84 -1.78
CA GLU A 163 -15.00 35.27 -1.93
C GLU A 163 -13.74 35.86 -2.58
N ALA A 164 -13.87 36.23 -3.86
CA ALA A 164 -12.75 36.78 -4.61
C ALA A 164 -12.33 38.14 -4.10
N VAL A 165 -11.03 38.33 -3.91
CA VAL A 165 -10.42 39.59 -3.47
C VAL A 165 -9.72 40.22 -4.67
N GLU A 166 -9.98 41.50 -4.93
CA GLU A 166 -9.26 42.24 -5.97
C GLU A 166 -7.75 42.29 -5.65
N ASP A 167 -6.94 42.21 -6.67
CA ASP A 167 -5.47 42.18 -6.57
C ASP A 167 -4.89 41.10 -5.67
N ALA A 168 -5.64 40.00 -5.48
CA ALA A 168 -5.16 38.89 -4.68
C ALA A 168 -3.90 38.24 -5.25
N VAL A 169 -2.89 38.07 -4.41
CA VAL A 169 -1.68 37.31 -4.75
C VAL A 169 -1.99 35.81 -4.65
N LEU A 170 -2.16 35.14 -5.78
CA LEU A 170 -2.52 33.72 -5.84
C LEU A 170 -1.32 32.77 -5.86
N MET A 171 -0.13 33.29 -6.15
CA MET A 171 1.09 32.49 -6.22
C MET A 171 2.28 33.23 -5.61
N PHE A 172 3.00 32.56 -4.76
CA PHE A 172 4.28 33.02 -4.19
C PHE A 172 5.42 32.16 -4.75
N CYS A 173 6.34 32.79 -5.47
CA CYS A 173 7.53 32.13 -5.94
C CYS A 173 8.75 32.55 -5.11
N LYS A 174 9.51 31.60 -4.58
CA LYS A 174 10.79 31.87 -3.92
C LYS A 174 11.85 32.38 -4.91
N HIS A 175 11.69 32.05 -6.19
CA HIS A 175 12.59 32.43 -7.27
C HIS A 175 11.81 33.21 -8.33
N CYS A 176 12.11 34.50 -8.45
CA CYS A 176 11.49 35.33 -9.47
C CYS A 176 12.23 35.15 -10.79
N LEU A 177 11.64 34.48 -11.77
CA LEU A 177 12.23 34.25 -13.07
C LEU A 177 12.54 35.59 -13.81
N ARG A 178 11.65 36.58 -13.69
CA ARG A 178 11.90 37.89 -14.33
C ARG A 178 13.11 38.58 -13.73
N TYR A 179 13.26 38.55 -12.41
CA TYR A 179 14.43 39.12 -11.73
C TYR A 179 15.71 38.39 -12.12
N SER A 180 15.69 37.05 -12.12
CA SER A 180 16.87 36.25 -12.49
C SER A 180 17.28 36.40 -13.94
N MET A 181 16.36 36.80 -14.84
CA MET A 181 16.59 37.06 -16.24
C MET A 181 16.93 38.54 -16.53
N GLY A 182 16.96 39.39 -15.50
CA GLY A 182 17.21 40.81 -15.65
C GLY A 182 16.08 41.60 -16.34
N TRP A 183 14.85 41.13 -16.26
CA TRP A 183 13.68 41.74 -16.91
C TRP A 183 12.81 42.59 -15.95
N CYS A 184 13.31 42.88 -14.80
CA CYS A 184 12.66 43.79 -13.83
C CYS A 184 13.20 45.19 -13.92
#